data_b2e9ee6ca942987948ad50c71f155699
#
_entry.id   b2e9ee6ca942987948ad50c71f155699
#
_cell.length_a   1.000
_cell.length_b   1.000
_cell.length_c   1.000
_cell.angle_alpha   90.00
_cell.angle_beta   90.00
_cell.angle_gamma   90.00
#
_symmetry.space_group_name_H-M   'P 1'
#
loop_
_entity.id
_entity.type
_entity.pdbx_description
1 polymer ?
#
loop_
_entity_poly.entity_id
_entity_poly.type
_entity_poly.pdbx_seq_one_letter_code
_entity_poly.pdbx_strand_id
1 'polypeptide(L)'
;MKKLNNPAILVVDMLNDFVTGALACDRGKAIVPAMAQLLDAAREKGVPVIFCNDAHIAGVDRELALWGDHALAGTKGAEVIPELNVSSKDFIVPKRRYSGFFQTDLDILLRELGVQSVVMTGLHTHMCVRHTSADA
;
A
#
# COMPACT_ATOMS: atom_id res chain seq x y z
N MET A 1 -0.85 25.69 -8.50
CA MET A 1 -1.33 24.47 -7.82
C MET A 1 -1.53 24.75 -6.34
N LYS A 2 -2.65 24.31 -5.76
CA LYS A 2 -2.88 24.43 -4.32
C LYS A 2 -1.91 23.48 -3.60
N LYS A 3 -1.18 24.00 -2.59
CA LYS A 3 -0.28 23.19 -1.77
C LYS A 3 -1.10 22.26 -0.88
N LEU A 4 -0.75 20.98 -0.81
CA LEU A 4 -1.37 20.04 0.13
C LEU A 4 -0.95 20.40 1.56
N ASN A 5 -1.89 20.32 2.49
CA ASN A 5 -1.63 20.50 3.90
C ASN A 5 -1.23 19.17 4.52
N ASN A 6 -0.08 19.17 5.21
CA ASN A 6 0.48 18.03 5.91
C ASN A 6 0.17 16.66 5.23
N PRO A 7 0.74 16.42 4.03
CA PRO A 7 0.41 15.24 3.25
C PRO A 7 1.12 13.98 3.75
N ALA A 8 0.53 12.81 3.48
CA ALA A 8 1.21 11.52 3.51
C ALA A 8 1.03 10.80 2.16
N ILE A 9 1.98 9.97 1.78
CA ILE A 9 1.86 9.06 0.63
C ILE A 9 1.37 7.71 1.14
N LEU A 10 0.19 7.28 0.69
CA LEU A 10 -0.29 5.92 0.88
C LEU A 10 0.09 5.06 -0.33
N VAL A 11 0.84 4.01 -0.07
CA VAL A 11 1.27 3.01 -1.07
C VAL A 11 0.47 1.74 -0.83
N VAL A 12 -0.47 1.44 -1.71
CA VAL A 12 -1.38 0.30 -1.56
C VAL A 12 -0.87 -0.87 -2.38
N ASP A 13 -0.61 -1.98 -1.71
CA ASP A 13 -0.36 -3.31 -2.31
C ASP A 13 0.75 -3.38 -3.39
N MET A 14 1.81 -2.61 -3.25
CA MET A 14 2.99 -2.76 -4.11
C MET A 14 3.85 -3.94 -3.65
N LEU A 15 3.26 -5.13 -3.69
CA LEU A 15 3.79 -6.39 -3.20
C LEU A 15 4.35 -7.26 -4.34
N ASN A 16 5.25 -8.19 -3.99
CA ASN A 16 5.77 -9.12 -4.97
C ASN A 16 4.65 -9.88 -5.70
N ASP A 17 3.62 -10.36 -5.00
CA ASP A 17 2.53 -11.11 -5.64
C ASP A 17 1.70 -10.28 -6.61
N PHE A 18 1.57 -8.97 -6.42
CA PHE A 18 0.81 -8.11 -7.32
C PHE A 18 1.64 -7.49 -8.46
N VAL A 19 2.98 -7.49 -8.33
CA VAL A 19 3.85 -6.91 -9.36
C VAL A 19 4.52 -7.99 -10.21
N THR A 20 5.01 -9.07 -9.61
CA THR A 20 5.77 -10.12 -10.30
C THR A 20 5.29 -11.55 -10.01
N GLY A 21 4.44 -11.75 -9.00
CA GLY A 21 4.01 -13.05 -8.48
C GLY A 21 2.60 -13.48 -8.93
N ALA A 22 1.82 -14.04 -7.99
CA ALA A 22 0.57 -14.75 -8.23
C ALA A 22 -0.50 -13.95 -8.98
N LEU A 23 -0.60 -12.64 -8.72
CA LEU A 23 -1.58 -11.73 -9.33
C LEU A 23 -0.91 -10.59 -10.12
N ALA A 24 0.27 -10.87 -10.66
CA ALA A 24 1.05 -9.88 -11.40
C ALA A 24 0.31 -9.34 -12.63
N CYS A 25 0.50 -8.04 -12.91
CA CYS A 25 0.03 -7.42 -14.14
C CYS A 25 1.06 -6.42 -14.69
N ASP A 26 1.11 -6.28 -16.02
CA ASP A 26 2.08 -5.41 -16.69
C ASP A 26 1.92 -3.94 -16.31
N ARG A 27 0.68 -3.49 -16.05
CA ARG A 27 0.41 -2.12 -15.57
C ARG A 27 1.00 -1.89 -14.18
N GLY A 28 1.00 -2.90 -13.30
CA GLY A 28 1.64 -2.85 -12.00
C GLY A 28 3.15 -2.66 -12.12
N LYS A 29 3.79 -3.41 -13.03
CA LYS A 29 5.23 -3.26 -13.32
C LYS A 29 5.55 -1.88 -13.87
N ALA A 30 4.70 -1.36 -14.77
CA ALA A 30 4.95 -0.10 -15.46
C ALA A 30 4.97 1.13 -14.52
N ILE A 31 4.28 1.10 -13.38
CA ILE A 31 4.25 2.23 -12.44
C ILE A 31 5.43 2.26 -11.48
N VAL A 32 6.18 1.16 -11.34
CA VAL A 32 7.27 1.02 -10.35
C VAL A 32 8.30 2.14 -10.43
N PRO A 33 8.87 2.50 -11.61
CA PRO A 33 9.88 3.56 -11.66
C PRO A 33 9.38 4.92 -11.20
N ALA A 34 8.16 5.29 -11.62
CA ALA A 34 7.56 6.57 -11.23
C ALA A 34 7.24 6.59 -9.73
N MET A 35 6.80 5.45 -9.18
CA MET A 35 6.54 5.32 -7.76
C MET A 35 7.81 5.45 -6.93
N ALA A 36 8.90 4.76 -7.31
CA ALA A 36 10.18 4.89 -6.63
C ALA A 36 10.63 6.36 -6.55
N GLN A 37 10.58 7.09 -7.67
CA GLN A 37 10.90 8.52 -7.70
C GLN A 37 10.01 9.36 -6.79
N LEU A 38 8.70 9.07 -6.75
CA LEU A 38 7.76 9.75 -5.85
C LEU A 38 8.12 9.52 -4.38
N LEU A 39 8.42 8.27 -3.99
CA LEU A 39 8.73 7.93 -2.61
C LEU A 39 10.06 8.56 -2.16
N ASP A 40 11.07 8.55 -3.02
CA ASP A 40 12.35 9.20 -2.73
C ASP A 40 12.16 10.71 -2.51
N ALA A 41 11.42 11.38 -3.40
CA ALA A 41 11.11 12.80 -3.26
C ALA A 41 10.25 13.11 -2.01
N ALA A 42 9.36 12.21 -1.60
CA ALA A 42 8.57 12.34 -0.39
C ALA A 42 9.47 12.24 0.86
N ARG A 43 10.33 11.23 0.91
CA ARG A 43 11.29 11.01 2.01
C ARG A 43 12.26 12.17 2.18
N GLU A 44 12.81 12.71 1.08
CA GLU A 44 13.68 13.90 1.09
C GLU A 44 12.99 15.13 1.71
N LYS A 45 11.66 15.24 1.55
CA LYS A 45 10.87 16.34 2.08
C LYS A 45 10.28 16.06 3.46
N GLY A 46 10.58 14.92 4.05
CA GLY A 46 10.02 14.51 5.33
C GLY A 46 8.51 14.21 5.27
N VAL A 47 7.97 13.91 4.08
CA VAL A 47 6.57 13.48 3.91
C VAL A 47 6.47 12.00 4.29
N PRO A 48 5.58 11.63 5.23
CA PRO A 48 5.40 10.24 5.62
C PRO A 48 5.01 9.35 4.45
N VAL A 49 5.66 8.18 4.38
CA VAL A 49 5.30 7.10 3.45
C VAL A 49 4.71 5.95 4.24
N ILE A 50 3.51 5.50 3.86
CA ILE A 50 2.77 4.47 4.55
C ILE A 50 2.40 3.39 3.54
N PHE A 51 2.95 2.19 3.73
CA PHE A 51 2.60 1.01 2.94
C PHE A 51 1.39 0.32 3.56
N CYS A 52 0.31 0.21 2.82
CA CYS A 52 -0.95 -0.39 3.23
C CYS A 52 -1.11 -1.70 2.44
N ASN A 53 -0.72 -2.81 3.06
CA ASN A 53 -0.41 -4.04 2.35
C ASN A 53 -1.32 -5.20 2.75
N ASP A 54 -1.79 -5.97 1.77
CA ASP A 54 -2.44 -7.25 2.04
C ASP A 54 -1.49 -8.17 2.82
N ALA A 55 -2.05 -8.80 3.86
CA ALA A 55 -1.37 -9.76 4.70
C ALA A 55 -2.38 -10.84 5.14
N HIS A 56 -2.75 -11.71 4.20
CA HIS A 56 -3.79 -12.71 4.41
C HIS A 56 -3.33 -13.85 5.33
N ILE A 57 -4.27 -14.42 6.07
CA ILE A 57 -4.03 -15.61 6.90
C ILE A 57 -4.40 -16.85 6.07
N ALA A 58 -3.39 -17.67 5.78
CA ALA A 58 -3.56 -18.92 5.03
C ALA A 58 -4.63 -19.82 5.66
N GLY A 59 -5.51 -20.37 4.83
CA GLY A 59 -6.58 -21.27 5.26
C GLY A 59 -7.71 -20.61 6.08
N VAL A 60 -7.65 -19.30 6.32
CA VAL A 60 -8.66 -18.55 7.10
C VAL A 60 -9.38 -17.51 6.27
N ASP A 61 -8.66 -16.72 5.49
CA ASP A 61 -9.25 -15.61 4.74
C ASP A 61 -10.04 -16.12 3.54
N ARG A 62 -11.36 -15.86 3.55
CA ARG A 62 -12.28 -16.32 2.49
C ARG A 62 -12.00 -15.69 1.13
N GLU A 63 -11.33 -14.56 1.11
CA GLU A 63 -10.93 -13.88 -0.13
C GLU A 63 -9.99 -14.73 -0.96
N LEU A 64 -9.16 -15.57 -0.33
CA LEU A 64 -8.28 -16.52 -1.00
C LEU A 64 -9.05 -17.54 -1.87
N ALA A 65 -10.30 -17.83 -1.53
CA ALA A 65 -11.15 -18.70 -2.36
C ALA A 65 -11.58 -18.04 -3.69
N LEU A 66 -11.51 -16.72 -3.79
CA LEU A 66 -11.88 -15.97 -4.99
C LEU A 66 -10.68 -15.74 -5.93
N TRP A 67 -9.52 -15.45 -5.35
CA TRP A 67 -8.35 -15.00 -6.09
C TRP A 67 -7.19 -16.00 -6.08
N GLY A 68 -7.30 -17.09 -5.33
CA GLY A 68 -6.20 -17.99 -5.03
C GLY A 68 -5.29 -17.43 -3.93
N ASP A 69 -4.33 -18.23 -3.52
CA ASP A 69 -3.36 -17.85 -2.52
C ASP A 69 -2.47 -16.71 -3.04
N HIS A 70 -2.49 -15.59 -2.32
CA HIS A 70 -1.68 -14.41 -2.60
C HIS A 70 -1.47 -13.60 -1.33
N ALA A 71 -0.42 -12.82 -1.30
CA ALA A 71 -0.06 -11.93 -0.20
C ALA A 71 -0.25 -12.56 1.21
N LEU A 72 0.13 -13.85 1.33
CA LEU A 72 0.04 -14.56 2.61
C LEU A 72 1.05 -13.98 3.60
N ALA A 73 0.59 -13.63 4.80
CA ALA A 73 1.41 -13.04 5.84
C ALA A 73 2.68 -13.86 6.12
N GLY A 74 3.82 -13.20 6.16
CA GLY A 74 5.13 -13.83 6.42
C GLY A 74 5.76 -14.52 5.20
N THR A 75 5.16 -14.44 4.01
CA THR A 75 5.74 -14.95 2.77
C THR A 75 6.38 -13.82 1.95
N LYS A 76 7.31 -14.19 1.06
CA LYS A 76 7.91 -13.26 0.11
C LYS A 76 6.88 -12.57 -0.78
N GLY A 77 5.77 -13.24 -1.08
CA GLY A 77 4.66 -12.68 -1.86
C GLY A 77 4.05 -11.44 -1.24
N ALA A 78 3.95 -11.42 0.11
CA ALA A 78 3.40 -10.31 0.88
C ALA A 78 4.43 -9.20 1.21
N GLU A 79 5.68 -9.35 0.81
CA GLU A 79 6.70 -8.30 0.99
C GLU A 79 6.55 -7.22 -0.09
N VAL A 80 6.83 -5.97 0.29
CA VAL A 80 6.96 -4.86 -0.67
C VAL A 80 8.06 -5.18 -1.68
N ILE A 81 7.84 -4.85 -2.93
CA ILE A 81 8.85 -5.05 -3.98
C ILE A 81 10.14 -4.29 -3.64
N PRO A 82 11.32 -4.90 -3.89
CA PRO A 82 12.59 -4.31 -3.47
C PRO A 82 12.92 -2.96 -4.13
N GLU A 83 12.35 -2.70 -5.31
CA GLU A 83 12.56 -1.46 -6.05
C GLU A 83 12.05 -0.20 -5.32
N LEU A 84 11.15 -0.36 -4.35
CA LEU A 84 10.63 0.77 -3.57
C LEU A 84 11.45 1.08 -2.30
N ASN A 85 12.50 0.29 -2.02
CA ASN A 85 13.49 0.55 -0.94
C ASN A 85 12.82 0.99 0.37
N VAL A 86 12.01 0.10 1.00
CA VAL A 86 11.35 0.42 2.27
C VAL A 86 12.36 0.93 3.29
N SER A 87 12.16 2.15 3.76
CA SER A 87 13.00 2.82 4.74
C SER A 87 12.57 2.48 6.17
N SER A 88 13.50 2.51 7.12
CA SER A 88 13.18 2.38 8.55
C SER A 88 12.30 3.50 9.10
N LYS A 89 12.09 4.58 8.33
CA LYS A 89 11.20 5.70 8.66
C LYS A 89 9.81 5.55 8.04
N ASP A 90 9.62 4.58 7.15
CA ASP A 90 8.32 4.30 6.54
C ASP A 90 7.46 3.46 7.50
N PHE A 91 6.16 3.55 7.34
CA PHE A 91 5.21 2.78 8.11
C PHE A 91 4.63 1.65 7.26
N ILE A 92 4.34 0.51 7.91
CA ILE A 92 3.67 -0.62 7.26
C ILE A 92 2.39 -0.93 8.04
N VAL A 93 1.26 -0.85 7.36
CA VAL A 93 -0.05 -1.18 7.91
C VAL A 93 -0.58 -2.43 7.20
N PRO A 94 -0.58 -3.58 7.86
CA PRO A 94 -1.15 -4.79 7.28
C PRO A 94 -2.67 -4.70 7.22
N LYS A 95 -3.25 -5.13 6.11
CA LYS A 95 -4.70 -5.25 5.94
C LYS A 95 -5.09 -6.62 5.43
N ARG A 96 -6.35 -7.01 5.63
CA ARG A 96 -6.90 -8.29 5.16
C ARG A 96 -8.14 -8.11 4.28
N ARG A 97 -8.45 -6.87 3.93
CA ARG A 97 -9.59 -6.48 3.07
C ARG A 97 -9.16 -5.34 2.17
N TYR A 98 -9.96 -5.04 1.16
CA TYR A 98 -9.61 -4.05 0.14
C TYR A 98 -9.26 -2.67 0.71
N SER A 99 -10.05 -2.18 1.66
CA SER A 99 -9.77 -0.89 2.28
C SER A 99 -8.66 -1.00 3.34
N GLY A 100 -7.69 -0.09 3.24
CA GLY A 100 -6.65 0.09 4.25
C GLY A 100 -7.17 0.62 5.58
N PHE A 101 -8.38 1.18 5.63
CA PHE A 101 -9.01 1.65 6.87
C PHE A 101 -9.82 0.57 7.58
N PHE A 102 -10.18 -0.52 6.89
CA PHE A 102 -11.08 -1.52 7.47
C PHE A 102 -10.35 -2.38 8.50
N GLN A 103 -10.66 -2.14 9.78
CA GLN A 103 -10.10 -2.87 10.94
C GLN A 103 -8.55 -2.91 10.96
N THR A 104 -7.94 -1.78 10.66
CA THR A 104 -6.49 -1.56 10.73
C THR A 104 -6.17 -0.36 11.61
N ASP A 105 -4.89 -0.13 11.85
CA ASP A 105 -4.41 1.03 12.61
C ASP A 105 -4.20 2.28 11.73
N LEU A 106 -4.60 2.26 10.46
CA LEU A 106 -4.29 3.34 9.52
C LEU A 106 -4.87 4.69 9.96
N ASP A 107 -6.12 4.75 10.40
CA ASP A 107 -6.75 5.99 10.85
C ASP A 107 -6.04 6.56 12.09
N ILE A 108 -5.70 5.71 13.04
CA ILE A 108 -4.95 6.10 14.24
C ILE A 108 -3.59 6.67 13.84
N LEU A 109 -2.85 5.97 12.97
CA LEU A 109 -1.54 6.40 12.50
C LEU A 109 -1.59 7.77 11.80
N LEU A 110 -2.53 7.97 10.90
CA LEU A 110 -2.69 9.23 10.17
C LEU A 110 -3.00 10.41 11.13
N ARG A 111 -3.83 10.19 12.15
CA ARG A 111 -4.15 11.19 13.17
C ARG A 111 -2.95 11.52 14.05
N GLU A 112 -2.21 10.53 14.52
CA GLU A 112 -1.00 10.73 15.33
C GLU A 112 0.09 11.48 14.53
N LEU A 113 0.20 11.25 13.23
CA LEU A 113 1.08 12.01 12.35
C LEU A 113 0.54 13.40 11.97
N GLY A 114 -0.69 13.75 12.39
CA GLY A 114 -1.36 15.00 12.07
C GLY A 114 -1.64 15.17 10.57
N VAL A 115 -1.76 14.09 9.81
CA VAL A 115 -1.98 14.12 8.36
C VAL A 115 -3.35 14.75 8.06
N GLN A 116 -3.36 15.67 7.08
CA GLN A 116 -4.58 16.35 6.61
C GLN A 116 -4.89 16.06 5.12
N SER A 117 -3.96 15.44 4.43
CA SER A 117 -4.14 15.09 3.02
C SER A 117 -3.43 13.77 2.74
N VAL A 118 -4.06 12.87 2.01
CA VAL A 118 -3.42 11.64 1.56
C VAL A 118 -3.28 11.63 0.04
N VAL A 119 -2.12 11.20 -0.42
CA VAL A 119 -1.86 10.94 -1.84
C VAL A 119 -1.91 9.43 -2.03
N MET A 120 -2.98 8.97 -2.70
CA MET A 120 -3.19 7.54 -2.96
C MET A 120 -2.36 7.07 -4.13
N THR A 121 -1.62 5.98 -3.93
CA THR A 121 -0.81 5.31 -4.95
C THR A 121 -0.94 3.80 -4.84
N GLY A 122 -0.43 3.05 -5.81
CA GLY A 122 -0.38 1.59 -5.74
C GLY A 122 -1.41 0.87 -6.60
N LEU A 123 -1.79 -0.33 -6.18
CA LEU A 123 -2.60 -1.31 -6.91
C LEU A 123 -3.80 -1.78 -6.07
N HIS A 124 -4.88 -2.26 -6.65
CA HIS A 124 -5.33 -1.97 -8.00
C HIS A 124 -6.33 -0.83 -7.92
N THR A 125 -6.31 0.08 -8.90
CA THR A 125 -7.13 1.30 -8.88
C THR A 125 -8.62 1.02 -8.65
N HIS A 126 -9.16 -0.06 -9.22
CA HIS A 126 -10.58 -0.42 -9.12
C HIS A 126 -10.92 -1.24 -7.86
N MET A 127 -9.94 -1.65 -7.07
CA MET A 127 -10.10 -2.49 -5.87
C MET A 127 -9.54 -1.77 -4.63
N CYS A 128 -8.39 -2.19 -4.14
CA CYS A 128 -7.84 -1.71 -2.87
C CYS A 128 -7.62 -0.19 -2.83
N VAL A 129 -7.09 0.40 -3.90
CA VAL A 129 -6.92 1.86 -3.99
C VAL A 129 -8.26 2.58 -3.93
N ARG A 130 -9.26 2.12 -4.70
CA ARG A 130 -10.61 2.69 -4.71
C ARG A 130 -11.26 2.64 -3.33
N HIS A 131 -11.26 1.46 -2.69
CA HIS A 131 -11.92 1.28 -1.39
C HIS A 131 -11.20 2.07 -0.29
N THR A 132 -9.88 2.08 -0.29
CA THR A 132 -9.10 2.90 0.65
C THR A 132 -9.36 4.39 0.43
N SER A 133 -9.46 4.85 -0.83
CA SER A 133 -9.75 6.25 -1.14
C SER A 133 -11.17 6.67 -0.74
N ALA A 134 -12.13 5.73 -0.77
CA ALA A 134 -13.51 6.04 -0.39
C ALA A 134 -13.69 6.17 1.12
N ASP A 135 -12.85 5.49 1.90
CA ASP A 135 -12.90 5.51 3.37
C ASP A 135 -12.00 6.61 3.97
N ALA A 136 -11.11 7.21 3.17
CA ALA A 136 -10.24 8.31 3.57
C ALA A 136 -10.99 9.65 3.64
#